data_65637dfe726571c934640c4f926cae37
#
_entry.id   65637dfe726571c934640c4f926cae37
#
_cell.length_a   1.000
_cell.length_b   1.000
_cell.length_c   1.000
_cell.angle_alpha   90.00
_cell.angle_beta   90.00
_cell.angle_gamma   90.00
#
_symmetry.space_group_name_H-M   'P 1'
#
loop_
_entity.id
_entity.type
_entity.pdbx_description
1 polymer ?
#
loop_
_entity_poly.entity_id
_entity_poly.type
_entity_poly.pdbx_seq_one_letter_code
_entity_poly.pdbx_strand_id
1 'polypeptide(L)'
;AAAALDVWTSEPPESEVEKKLIAHPRVLGVPHLGASTEEAQEQVALDAAGQLVRAVRGEEILNALNAPGFDSALSPLMQRYAALAERMGYLLACCTPGAPAKAEIVYRGDVSKENVEVLTTYMTRGLLASHMETVNVINAPLLAEQRGMEIKTVTAAASKDFASLIQAE
;
A
#
# COMPACT_ATOMS: atom_id res chain seq x y z
N ALA A 1 -5.86 19.52 34.97
CA ALA A 1 -6.04 18.65 33.82
C ALA A 1 -5.94 17.19 34.26
N ALA A 2 -6.67 16.29 33.62
CA ALA A 2 -6.60 14.83 33.78
C ALA A 2 -6.55 14.18 32.40
N ALA A 3 -6.15 12.93 32.33
CA ALA A 3 -6.10 12.15 31.11
C ALA A 3 -6.69 10.76 31.29
N ALA A 4 -7.30 10.20 30.23
CA ALA A 4 -7.67 8.80 30.12
C ALA A 4 -6.93 8.19 28.95
N LEU A 5 -6.29 7.05 29.14
CA LEU A 5 -5.44 6.37 28.16
C LEU A 5 -5.86 4.91 28.08
N ASP A 6 -6.19 4.46 26.87
CA ASP A 6 -6.61 3.09 26.59
C ASP A 6 -5.52 2.29 25.85
N VAL A 7 -4.67 2.99 25.09
CA VAL A 7 -3.59 2.39 24.29
C VAL A 7 -2.23 2.89 24.81
N TRP A 8 -1.26 1.99 24.89
CA TRP A 8 0.09 2.24 25.36
C TRP A 8 1.10 1.96 24.26
N THR A 9 2.31 2.50 24.37
CA THR A 9 3.38 2.27 23.39
C THR A 9 3.81 0.80 23.37
N SER A 10 3.76 0.16 24.54
CA SER A 10 3.91 -1.30 24.68
C SER A 10 2.72 -1.87 25.46
N GLU A 11 2.25 -3.04 25.11
CA GLU A 11 1.14 -3.72 25.77
C GLU A 11 1.56 -5.15 26.16
N PRO A 12 1.76 -5.40 27.47
CA PRO A 12 1.58 -4.50 28.62
C PRO A 12 2.60 -3.35 28.67
N PRO A 13 2.27 -2.22 29.37
CA PRO A 13 3.18 -1.08 29.54
C PRO A 13 4.45 -1.47 30.30
N GLU A 14 5.61 -1.34 29.66
CA GLU A 14 6.89 -1.76 30.23
C GLU A 14 7.81 -0.60 30.59
N SER A 15 7.67 0.54 29.91
CA SER A 15 8.55 1.68 30.11
C SER A 15 8.34 2.37 31.46
N GLU A 16 9.40 2.93 32.03
CA GLU A 16 9.32 3.68 33.29
C GLU A 16 8.43 4.93 33.18
N VAL A 17 8.28 5.48 31.98
CA VAL A 17 7.40 6.62 31.73
C VAL A 17 5.94 6.18 31.80
N GLU A 18 5.58 5.07 31.18
CA GLU A 18 4.23 4.52 31.20
C GLU A 18 3.82 4.10 32.62
N LYS A 19 4.71 3.44 33.35
CA LYS A 19 4.47 3.08 34.77
C LYS A 19 4.22 4.31 35.64
N LYS A 20 4.97 5.40 35.43
CA LYS A 20 4.75 6.66 36.14
C LYS A 20 3.44 7.32 35.76
N LEU A 21 3.03 7.24 34.49
CA LEU A 21 1.74 7.76 34.02
C LEU A 21 0.57 6.98 34.65
N ILE A 22 0.63 5.65 34.65
CA ILE A 22 -0.40 4.78 35.27
C ILE A 22 -0.53 5.06 36.76
N ALA A 23 0.58 5.29 37.46
CA ALA A 23 0.59 5.59 38.89
C ALA A 23 0.13 7.04 39.23
N HIS A 24 -0.04 7.90 38.23
CA HIS A 24 -0.37 9.30 38.48
C HIS A 24 -1.86 9.48 38.83
N PRO A 25 -2.24 10.18 39.90
CA PRO A 25 -3.62 10.24 40.40
C PRO A 25 -4.63 10.97 39.52
N ARG A 26 -4.16 11.63 38.43
CA ARG A 26 -4.98 12.28 37.41
C ARG A 26 -4.99 11.55 36.08
N VAL A 27 -4.46 10.33 36.02
CA VAL A 27 -4.44 9.50 34.83
C VAL A 27 -5.27 8.24 35.10
N LEU A 28 -6.25 7.99 34.24
CA LEU A 28 -6.96 6.74 34.18
C LEU A 28 -6.37 5.91 33.04
N GLY A 29 -5.65 4.86 33.37
CA GLY A 29 -5.14 3.89 32.40
C GLY A 29 -6.02 2.64 32.38
N VAL A 30 -6.42 2.20 31.20
CA VAL A 30 -7.12 0.92 30.99
C VAL A 30 -6.36 0.04 30.00
N PRO A 31 -6.54 -1.28 30.02
CA PRO A 31 -5.75 -2.21 29.21
C PRO A 31 -6.40 -2.46 27.84
N HIS A 32 -6.45 -1.46 26.95
CA HIS A 32 -6.93 -1.54 25.58
C HIS A 32 -8.36 -2.14 25.49
N LEU A 33 -9.30 -1.51 26.18
CA LEU A 33 -10.69 -1.97 26.29
C LEU A 33 -11.64 -1.41 25.21
N GLY A 34 -11.17 -0.58 24.29
CA GLY A 34 -12.00 0.15 23.32
C GLY A 34 -12.92 -0.75 22.47
N ALA A 35 -12.50 -1.97 22.18
CA ALA A 35 -13.30 -2.95 21.44
C ALA A 35 -13.79 -4.14 22.29
N SER A 36 -13.85 -3.99 23.61
CA SER A 36 -14.15 -5.12 24.54
C SER A 36 -15.62 -5.25 24.94
N THR A 37 -16.53 -4.47 24.32
CA THR A 37 -17.98 -4.65 24.49
C THR A 37 -18.56 -5.54 23.37
N GLU A 38 -19.71 -6.16 23.60
CA GLU A 38 -20.39 -6.98 22.58
C GLU A 38 -20.71 -6.16 21.33
N GLU A 39 -21.22 -4.95 21.49
CA GLU A 39 -21.55 -4.04 20.39
C GLU A 39 -20.32 -3.63 19.60
N ALA A 40 -19.20 -3.36 20.25
CA ALA A 40 -17.95 -3.00 19.58
C ALA A 40 -17.38 -4.18 18.79
N GLN A 41 -17.41 -5.40 19.34
CA GLN A 41 -16.98 -6.62 18.66
C GLN A 41 -17.84 -6.90 17.43
N GLU A 42 -19.16 -6.77 17.53
CA GLU A 42 -20.06 -6.95 16.39
C GLU A 42 -19.79 -5.91 15.31
N GLN A 43 -19.64 -4.62 15.68
CA GLN A 43 -19.37 -3.55 14.73
C GLN A 43 -18.03 -3.73 14.01
N VAL A 44 -16.97 -4.08 14.73
CA VAL A 44 -15.64 -4.35 14.13
C VAL A 44 -15.72 -5.52 13.15
N ALA A 45 -16.47 -6.58 13.48
CA ALA A 45 -16.63 -7.72 12.58
C ALA A 45 -17.40 -7.34 11.30
N LEU A 46 -18.47 -6.55 11.42
CA LEU A 46 -19.24 -6.05 10.28
C LEU A 46 -18.42 -5.12 9.39
N ASP A 47 -17.67 -4.21 10.00
CA ASP A 47 -16.80 -3.26 9.26
C ASP A 47 -15.69 -4.01 8.51
N ALA A 48 -15.03 -4.95 9.15
CA ALA A 48 -13.99 -5.77 8.53
C ALA A 48 -14.54 -6.61 7.37
N ALA A 49 -15.70 -7.25 7.55
CA ALA A 49 -16.36 -8.01 6.50
C ALA A 49 -16.77 -7.11 5.33
N GLY A 50 -17.31 -5.92 5.62
CA GLY A 50 -17.66 -4.92 4.60
C GLY A 50 -16.48 -4.46 3.78
N GLN A 51 -15.36 -4.16 4.42
CA GLN A 51 -14.11 -3.78 3.74
C GLN A 51 -13.57 -4.92 2.87
N LEU A 52 -13.59 -6.16 3.36
CA LEU A 52 -13.17 -7.33 2.58
C LEU A 52 -14.04 -7.52 1.33
N VAL A 53 -15.36 -7.39 1.44
CA VAL A 53 -16.28 -7.51 0.30
C VAL A 53 -15.99 -6.45 -0.75
N ARG A 54 -15.75 -5.20 -0.37
CA ARG A 54 -15.38 -4.12 -1.30
C ARG A 54 -14.06 -4.41 -2.00
N ALA A 55 -13.04 -4.83 -1.25
CA ALA A 55 -11.73 -5.20 -1.82
C ALA A 55 -11.85 -6.35 -2.84
N VAL A 56 -12.62 -7.40 -2.54
CA VAL A 56 -12.86 -8.53 -3.46
C VAL A 56 -13.61 -8.11 -4.71
N ARG A 57 -14.51 -7.15 -4.60
CA ARG A 57 -15.23 -6.57 -5.76
C ARG A 57 -14.37 -5.64 -6.60
N GLY A 58 -13.14 -5.35 -6.19
CA GLY A 58 -12.26 -4.39 -6.88
C GLY A 58 -12.71 -2.93 -6.73
N GLU A 59 -13.47 -2.63 -5.67
CA GLU A 59 -13.87 -1.26 -5.33
C GLU A 59 -12.69 -0.55 -4.65
N GLU A 60 -12.80 -0.22 -3.39
CA GLU A 60 -11.77 0.46 -2.61
C GLU A 60 -11.16 -0.46 -1.55
N ILE A 61 -9.90 -0.26 -1.20
CA ILE A 61 -9.22 -0.98 -0.13
C ILE A 61 -9.04 -0.01 1.04
N LEU A 62 -10.08 0.15 1.85
CA LEU A 62 -10.07 1.07 2.98
C LEU A 62 -9.20 0.55 4.13
N ASN A 63 -8.51 1.49 4.78
CA ASN A 63 -7.72 1.23 6.00
C ASN A 63 -6.61 0.16 5.85
N ALA A 64 -6.14 -0.11 4.63
CA ALA A 64 -5.06 -1.07 4.42
C ALA A 64 -3.72 -0.45 4.82
N LEU A 65 -3.00 -1.08 5.73
CA LEU A 65 -1.69 -0.61 6.21
C LEU A 65 -0.57 -0.83 5.18
N ASN A 66 -0.73 -1.81 4.31
CA ASN A 66 0.28 -2.25 3.34
C ASN A 66 -0.12 -2.01 1.88
N ALA A 67 -1.11 -1.18 1.63
CA ALA A 67 -1.59 -0.83 0.30
C ALA A 67 -1.76 0.69 0.14
N PRO A 68 -0.69 1.49 0.30
CA PRO A 68 -0.77 2.94 0.16
C PRO A 68 -1.25 3.31 -1.25
N GLY A 69 -2.17 4.27 -1.34
CA GLY A 69 -2.75 4.73 -2.61
C GLY A 69 -3.91 3.88 -3.16
N PHE A 70 -4.33 2.82 -2.43
CA PHE A 70 -5.52 2.02 -2.77
C PHE A 70 -6.71 2.29 -1.83
N ASP A 71 -6.62 3.33 -1.04
CA ASP A 71 -7.63 3.80 -0.08
C ASP A 71 -8.87 4.42 -0.75
N SER A 72 -8.80 4.64 -2.06
CA SER A 72 -9.93 5.06 -2.88
C SER A 72 -9.98 4.31 -4.21
N ALA A 73 -11.17 4.19 -4.80
CA ALA A 73 -11.32 3.60 -6.11
C ALA A 73 -10.52 4.40 -7.16
N LEU A 74 -9.74 3.69 -7.97
CA LEU A 74 -8.97 4.33 -9.04
C LEU A 74 -9.91 4.97 -10.06
N SER A 75 -9.61 6.22 -10.45
CA SER A 75 -10.32 6.89 -11.53
C SER A 75 -10.23 6.08 -12.84
N PRO A 76 -11.18 6.23 -13.78
CA PRO A 76 -11.14 5.53 -15.07
C PRO A 76 -9.82 5.76 -15.84
N LEU A 77 -9.21 6.93 -15.67
CA LEU A 77 -7.91 7.25 -16.26
C LEU A 77 -6.79 6.45 -15.59
N MET A 78 -6.76 6.45 -14.25
CA MET A 78 -5.78 5.68 -13.48
C MET A 78 -5.90 4.18 -13.74
N GLN A 79 -7.09 3.63 -13.90
CA GLN A 79 -7.29 2.23 -14.27
C GLN A 79 -6.63 1.89 -15.60
N ARG A 80 -6.73 2.79 -16.59
CA ARG A 80 -6.06 2.60 -17.90
C ARG A 80 -4.55 2.66 -17.79
N TYR A 81 -4.01 3.62 -17.02
CA TYR A 81 -2.56 3.71 -16.78
C TYR A 81 -2.06 2.49 -15.98
N ALA A 82 -2.78 2.02 -14.98
CA ALA A 82 -2.45 0.83 -14.21
C ALA A 82 -2.40 -0.43 -15.10
N ALA A 83 -3.41 -0.63 -15.94
CA ALA A 83 -3.44 -1.73 -16.89
C ALA A 83 -2.30 -1.66 -17.93
N LEU A 84 -1.95 -0.45 -18.38
CA LEU A 84 -0.80 -0.24 -19.27
C LEU A 84 0.51 -0.58 -18.56
N ALA A 85 0.73 -0.04 -17.35
CA ALA A 85 1.93 -0.27 -16.57
C ALA A 85 2.14 -1.77 -16.29
N GLU A 86 1.09 -2.49 -15.91
CA GLU A 86 1.16 -3.93 -15.68
C GLU A 86 1.57 -4.70 -16.94
N ARG A 87 0.95 -4.39 -18.08
CA ARG A 87 1.29 -5.04 -19.37
C ARG A 87 2.72 -4.71 -19.81
N MET A 88 3.18 -3.50 -19.59
CA MET A 88 4.57 -3.09 -19.88
C MET A 88 5.55 -3.90 -19.02
N GLY A 89 5.30 -4.01 -17.71
CA GLY A 89 6.11 -4.82 -16.82
C GLY A 89 6.18 -6.29 -17.24
N TYR A 90 5.02 -6.88 -17.56
CA TYR A 90 4.97 -8.25 -18.05
C TYR A 90 5.76 -8.44 -19.36
N LEU A 91 5.60 -7.53 -20.32
CA LEU A 91 6.34 -7.57 -21.59
C LEU A 91 7.83 -7.47 -21.36
N LEU A 92 8.29 -6.53 -20.53
CA LEU A 92 9.71 -6.38 -20.20
C LEU A 92 10.28 -7.67 -19.58
N ALA A 93 9.56 -8.27 -18.65
CA ALA A 93 9.99 -9.53 -18.05
C ALA A 93 10.09 -10.67 -19.07
N CYS A 94 9.15 -10.74 -20.02
CA CYS A 94 9.20 -11.72 -21.12
C CYS A 94 10.38 -11.48 -22.10
N CYS A 95 10.80 -10.23 -22.24
CA CYS A 95 11.92 -9.86 -23.13
C CYS A 95 13.29 -9.92 -22.44
N THR A 96 13.32 -10.04 -21.11
CA THR A 96 14.56 -10.08 -20.32
C THR A 96 14.94 -11.52 -19.99
N PRO A 97 16.16 -11.97 -20.29
CA PRO A 97 16.62 -13.30 -19.91
C PRO A 97 16.71 -13.42 -18.37
N GLY A 98 15.99 -14.38 -17.79
CA GLY A 98 15.95 -14.62 -16.35
C GLY A 98 15.07 -13.63 -15.57
N ALA A 99 15.12 -13.68 -14.25
CA ALA A 99 14.37 -12.78 -13.40
C ALA A 99 15.01 -11.37 -13.40
N PRO A 100 14.25 -10.30 -13.63
CA PRO A 100 14.77 -8.94 -13.60
C PRO A 100 15.29 -8.59 -12.20
N ALA A 101 16.52 -8.08 -12.11
CA ALA A 101 17.15 -7.67 -10.87
C ALA A 101 16.98 -6.17 -10.58
N LYS A 102 16.73 -5.38 -11.64
CA LYS A 102 16.56 -3.94 -11.56
C LYS A 102 15.57 -3.47 -12.61
N ALA A 103 14.79 -2.44 -12.27
CA ALA A 103 13.98 -1.71 -13.23
C ALA A 103 13.99 -0.21 -12.90
N GLU A 104 14.20 0.63 -13.91
CA GLU A 104 14.01 2.07 -13.81
C GLU A 104 12.74 2.46 -14.57
N ILE A 105 11.82 3.16 -13.88
CA ILE A 105 10.52 3.57 -14.42
C ILE A 105 10.45 5.09 -14.41
N VAL A 106 10.24 5.68 -15.57
CA VAL A 106 10.18 7.14 -15.76
C VAL A 106 8.79 7.54 -16.17
N TYR A 107 8.17 8.43 -15.40
CA TYR A 107 6.88 9.04 -15.67
C TYR A 107 7.05 10.50 -16.09
N ARG A 108 6.56 10.88 -17.27
CA ARG A 108 6.67 12.26 -17.80
C ARG A 108 5.33 12.81 -18.26
N GLY A 109 5.16 14.12 -18.11
CA GLY A 109 3.96 14.83 -18.54
C GLY A 109 2.80 14.64 -17.55
N ASP A 110 1.56 14.54 -18.06
CA ASP A 110 0.37 14.53 -17.19
C ASP A 110 0.34 13.28 -16.28
N VAL A 111 0.82 12.15 -16.74
CA VAL A 111 0.89 10.92 -15.91
C VAL A 111 1.79 11.09 -14.67
N SER A 112 2.78 11.99 -14.70
CA SER A 112 3.64 12.25 -13.55
C SER A 112 2.96 13.01 -12.40
N LYS A 113 1.77 13.55 -12.64
CA LYS A 113 0.93 14.25 -11.65
C LYS A 113 -0.03 13.29 -10.93
N GLU A 114 -0.19 12.09 -11.47
CA GLU A 114 -1.01 11.03 -10.91
C GLU A 114 -0.27 10.30 -9.78
N ASN A 115 -0.94 9.35 -9.12
CA ASN A 115 -0.29 8.53 -8.11
C ASN A 115 0.65 7.49 -8.77
N VAL A 116 1.90 7.91 -8.99
CA VAL A 116 2.92 7.07 -9.65
C VAL A 116 3.34 5.87 -8.82
N GLU A 117 3.14 5.88 -7.50
CA GLU A 117 3.42 4.72 -6.63
C GLU A 117 2.48 3.56 -6.97
N VAL A 118 1.20 3.86 -7.16
CA VAL A 118 0.22 2.86 -7.61
C VAL A 118 0.62 2.30 -8.97
N LEU A 119 0.99 3.16 -9.93
CA LEU A 119 1.42 2.72 -11.26
C LEU A 119 2.68 1.85 -11.20
N THR A 120 3.64 2.24 -10.36
CA THR A 120 4.87 1.46 -10.11
C THR A 120 4.54 0.10 -9.52
N THR A 121 3.57 0.01 -8.60
CA THR A 121 3.11 -1.24 -8.02
C THR A 121 2.51 -2.18 -9.09
N TYR A 122 1.69 -1.67 -10.00
CA TYR A 122 1.16 -2.45 -11.13
C TYR A 122 2.26 -2.89 -12.10
N MET A 123 3.23 -2.02 -12.39
CA MET A 123 4.40 -2.38 -13.21
C MET A 123 5.21 -3.51 -12.54
N THR A 124 5.47 -3.39 -11.24
CA THR A 124 6.19 -4.40 -10.44
C THR A 124 5.45 -5.73 -10.45
N ARG A 125 4.11 -5.71 -10.28
CA ARG A 125 3.29 -6.91 -10.44
C ARG A 125 3.49 -7.54 -11.81
N GLY A 126 3.45 -6.76 -12.87
CA GLY A 126 3.69 -7.23 -14.23
C GLY A 126 5.06 -7.88 -14.40
N LEU A 127 6.14 -7.25 -13.89
CA LEU A 127 7.50 -7.77 -13.92
C LEU A 127 7.62 -9.15 -13.23
N LEU A 128 6.90 -9.33 -12.12
CA LEU A 128 6.93 -10.58 -11.35
C LEU A 128 6.00 -11.66 -11.90
N ALA A 129 4.90 -11.28 -12.56
CA ALA A 129 3.84 -12.21 -12.99
C ALA A 129 4.32 -13.25 -14.02
N SER A 130 5.38 -12.97 -14.77
CA SER A 130 5.99 -13.95 -15.69
C SER A 130 6.72 -15.10 -14.97
N HIS A 131 7.04 -14.93 -13.70
CA HIS A 131 7.82 -15.88 -12.89
C HIS A 131 7.06 -16.36 -11.64
N MET A 132 5.88 -15.79 -11.33
CA MET A 132 5.12 -16.07 -10.10
C MET A 132 3.61 -16.00 -10.35
N GLU A 133 2.90 -17.09 -10.08
CA GLU A 133 1.43 -17.14 -10.22
C GLU A 133 0.69 -16.42 -9.09
N THR A 134 1.30 -16.30 -7.90
CA THR A 134 0.64 -15.79 -6.69
C THR A 134 0.83 -14.29 -6.47
N VAL A 135 1.48 -13.58 -7.40
CA VAL A 135 1.70 -12.14 -7.28
C VAL A 135 0.42 -11.34 -7.52
N ASN A 136 0.18 -10.37 -6.65
CA ASN A 136 -0.91 -9.40 -6.77
C ASN A 136 -0.40 -7.98 -6.46
N VAL A 137 -1.25 -6.97 -6.60
CA VAL A 137 -0.85 -5.56 -6.41
C VAL A 137 -0.45 -5.24 -4.96
N ILE A 138 -0.93 -6.00 -3.98
CA ILE A 138 -0.61 -5.76 -2.57
C ILE A 138 0.74 -6.34 -2.21
N ASN A 139 1.05 -7.56 -2.68
CA ASN A 139 2.28 -8.25 -2.31
C ASN A 139 3.45 -7.99 -3.28
N ALA A 140 3.22 -7.41 -4.45
CA ALA A 140 4.25 -7.21 -5.46
C ALA A 140 5.46 -6.39 -4.95
N PRO A 141 5.30 -5.26 -4.24
CA PRO A 141 6.43 -4.51 -3.71
C PRO A 141 7.28 -5.33 -2.73
N LEU A 142 6.62 -6.01 -1.80
CA LEU A 142 7.28 -6.88 -0.81
C LEU A 142 8.03 -8.03 -1.47
N LEU A 143 7.43 -8.68 -2.46
CA LEU A 143 8.06 -9.78 -3.18
C LEU A 143 9.24 -9.33 -4.04
N ALA A 144 9.19 -8.11 -4.60
CA ALA A 144 10.32 -7.49 -5.29
C ALA A 144 11.49 -7.26 -4.32
N GLU A 145 11.22 -6.66 -3.16
CA GLU A 145 12.21 -6.43 -2.11
C GLU A 145 12.85 -7.74 -1.62
N GLN A 146 12.04 -8.75 -1.29
CA GLN A 146 12.52 -10.07 -0.83
C GLN A 146 13.41 -10.77 -1.86
N ARG A 147 13.24 -10.46 -3.14
CA ARG A 147 14.07 -10.98 -4.24
C ARG A 147 15.28 -10.11 -4.56
N GLY A 148 15.46 -9.01 -3.82
CA GLY A 148 16.53 -8.06 -4.07
C GLY A 148 16.38 -7.29 -5.38
N MET A 149 15.15 -7.19 -5.92
CA MET A 149 14.85 -6.40 -7.11
C MET A 149 14.83 -4.92 -6.74
N GLU A 150 15.70 -4.14 -7.38
CA GLU A 150 15.73 -2.68 -7.23
C GLU A 150 14.73 -2.02 -8.18
N ILE A 151 13.72 -1.35 -7.64
CA ILE A 151 12.77 -0.56 -8.42
C ILE A 151 13.06 0.91 -8.20
N LYS A 152 13.46 1.62 -9.25
CA LYS A 152 13.72 3.05 -9.23
C LYS A 152 12.65 3.80 -10.00
N THR A 153 11.99 4.75 -9.35
CA THR A 153 10.96 5.60 -9.95
C THR A 153 11.49 7.01 -10.15
N VAL A 154 11.31 7.55 -11.33
CA VAL A 154 11.70 8.91 -11.69
C VAL A 154 10.48 9.65 -12.25
N THR A 155 10.22 10.84 -11.76
CA THR A 155 9.22 11.75 -12.32
C THR A 155 9.91 12.93 -13.00
N ALA A 156 9.46 13.32 -14.17
CA ALA A 156 10.03 14.43 -14.91
C ALA A 156 8.94 15.30 -15.55
N ALA A 157 9.30 16.56 -15.84
CA ALA A 157 8.44 17.49 -16.55
C ALA A 157 8.04 16.94 -17.94
N ALA A 158 7.08 17.60 -18.58
CA ALA A 158 6.52 17.18 -19.86
C ALA A 158 7.57 16.75 -20.89
N SER A 159 7.26 15.71 -21.62
CA SER A 159 7.97 15.36 -22.86
C SER A 159 7.60 16.39 -23.93
N LYS A 160 8.54 16.69 -24.84
CA LYS A 160 8.28 17.62 -25.95
C LYS A 160 7.27 17.03 -26.96
N ASP A 161 7.19 15.71 -27.05
CA ASP A 161 6.46 15.01 -28.11
C ASP A 161 5.17 14.32 -27.61
N PHE A 162 5.01 14.13 -26.29
CA PHE A 162 3.88 13.41 -25.71
C PHE A 162 3.32 14.12 -24.48
N ALA A 163 2.00 14.21 -24.38
CA ALA A 163 1.32 14.72 -23.19
C ALA A 163 1.57 13.84 -21.94
N SER A 164 1.70 12.55 -22.16
CA SER A 164 2.02 11.55 -21.11
C SER A 164 2.96 10.48 -21.68
N LEU A 165 3.98 10.12 -20.93
CA LEU A 165 4.93 9.07 -21.28
C LEU A 165 5.28 8.23 -20.06
N ILE A 166 5.18 6.92 -20.21
CA ILE A 166 5.71 5.93 -19.26
C ILE A 166 6.84 5.19 -19.99
N GLN A 167 8.03 5.23 -19.43
CA GLN A 167 9.20 4.52 -19.95
C GLN A 167 9.71 3.57 -18.86
N ALA A 168 10.11 2.38 -19.25
CA ALA A 168 10.67 1.40 -18.31
C ALA A 168 11.82 0.64 -18.98
N GLU A 169 12.89 0.40 -18.23
CA GLU A 169 14.09 -0.32 -18.64
C GLU A 169 14.66 -1.16 -17.51
#